data_42bb0e1edb51d9375662ba95f91ffb53
#
_entry.id   42bb0e1edb51d9375662ba95f91ffb53
#
_cell.length_a   1.000
_cell.length_b   1.000
_cell.length_c   1.000
_cell.angle_alpha   90.00
_cell.angle_beta   90.00
_cell.angle_gamma   90.00
#
_symmetry.space_group_name_H-M   'P 1'
#
loop_
_entity.id
_entity.type
_entity.pdbx_description
1 polymer ?
#
loop_
_entity_poly.entity_id
_entity_poly.type
_entity_poly.pdbx_seq_one_letter_code
_entity_poly.pdbx_strand_id
1 'polypeptide(L)'
;MTAAAEFAALNLCVLTVSDSRTRANDTSGDFLEQALTGAGHRLHQRTIVRDEVYLMRAVVSAWIAAADVAGILITGGTGFTGRDSTPEAIRPLLDKEMPGFGEMFRVLSFEEIGTSTLQSRAFAGLANDKFVFCLPGSTSACRTAWEKLIQAQLDARTRPCNLANLRPRLRE
;
A
#
# COMPACT_ATOMS: atom_id res chain seq x y z
N MET A 1 -28.37 8.11 18.09
CA MET A 1 -26.91 8.31 18.39
C MET A 1 -26.18 7.10 17.81
N THR A 2 -25.48 7.23 16.70
CA THR A 2 -24.61 6.16 16.17
C THR A 2 -23.45 5.96 17.14
N ALA A 3 -23.27 4.73 17.62
CA ALA A 3 -22.12 4.39 18.47
C ALA A 3 -20.82 4.87 17.83
N ALA A 4 -19.91 5.39 18.64
CA ALA A 4 -18.58 5.75 18.15
C ALA A 4 -17.93 4.49 17.57
N ALA A 5 -17.40 4.58 16.34
CA ALA A 5 -16.69 3.47 15.74
C ALA A 5 -15.45 3.15 16.58
N GLU A 6 -15.25 1.88 16.90
CA GLU A 6 -14.06 1.39 17.59
C GLU A 6 -12.94 1.10 16.61
N PHE A 7 -11.70 1.16 17.08
CA PHE A 7 -10.56 0.74 16.28
C PHE A 7 -10.64 -0.77 15.99
N ALA A 8 -10.50 -1.14 14.73
CA ALA A 8 -10.45 -2.53 14.28
C ALA A 8 -9.05 -2.83 13.69
N ALA A 9 -8.30 -3.69 14.37
CA ALA A 9 -6.99 -4.11 13.88
C ALA A 9 -7.12 -4.91 12.57
N LEU A 10 -6.37 -4.52 11.54
CA LEU A 10 -6.31 -5.19 10.25
C LEU A 10 -5.03 -6.01 10.12
N ASN A 11 -5.10 -7.15 9.45
CA ASN A 11 -3.92 -7.91 9.06
C ASN A 11 -3.40 -7.38 7.72
N LEU A 12 -2.19 -6.86 7.71
CA LEU A 12 -1.58 -6.21 6.55
C LEU A 12 -0.32 -6.95 6.12
N CYS A 13 -0.08 -7.01 4.80
CA CYS A 13 1.15 -7.52 4.24
C CYS A 13 2.03 -6.36 3.75
N VAL A 14 3.35 -6.57 3.76
CA VAL A 14 4.34 -5.63 3.21
C VAL A 14 5.18 -6.33 2.16
N LEU A 15 5.19 -5.80 0.93
CA LEU A 15 6.05 -6.25 -0.16
C LEU A 15 7.04 -5.16 -0.52
N THR A 16 8.33 -5.48 -0.46
CA THR A 16 9.38 -4.63 -1.01
C THR A 16 9.81 -5.18 -2.36
N VAL A 17 9.71 -4.34 -3.38
CA VAL A 17 10.15 -4.66 -4.75
C VAL A 17 11.51 -4.02 -4.98
N SER A 18 12.57 -4.83 -5.08
CA SER A 18 13.92 -4.34 -5.24
C SER A 18 14.87 -5.42 -5.72
N ASP A 19 15.78 -5.05 -6.62
CA ASP A 19 16.86 -5.94 -7.10
C ASP A 19 18.06 -5.99 -6.13
N SER A 20 18.15 -5.04 -5.18
CA SER A 20 19.33 -4.87 -4.32
C SER A 20 19.05 -4.91 -2.81
N ARG A 21 17.79 -4.74 -2.38
CA ARG A 21 17.44 -4.75 -0.96
C ARG A 21 17.41 -6.16 -0.38
N THR A 22 17.83 -6.22 0.89
CA THR A 22 17.72 -7.39 1.76
C THR A 22 17.04 -6.97 3.06
N ARG A 23 16.68 -7.92 3.93
CA ARG A 23 16.13 -7.58 5.26
C ARG A 23 17.03 -6.66 6.09
N ALA A 24 18.33 -6.71 5.87
CA ALA A 24 19.30 -5.90 6.63
C ALA A 24 19.34 -4.41 6.19
N ASN A 25 18.87 -4.08 4.99
CA ASN A 25 18.97 -2.72 4.44
C ASN A 25 17.68 -2.19 3.81
N ASP A 26 16.55 -2.89 4.01
CA ASP A 26 15.23 -2.49 3.50
C ASP A 26 14.55 -1.48 4.44
N THR A 27 15.03 -0.25 4.42
CA THR A 27 14.54 0.83 5.29
C THR A 27 13.09 1.23 5.02
N SER A 28 12.61 1.12 3.78
CA SER A 28 11.20 1.41 3.43
C SER A 28 10.25 0.34 3.96
N GLY A 29 10.61 -0.94 3.79
CA GLY A 29 9.84 -2.03 4.36
C GLY A 29 9.87 -2.03 5.89
N ASP A 30 11.00 -1.71 6.53
CA ASP A 30 11.10 -1.55 7.99
C ASP A 30 10.18 -0.43 8.48
N PHE A 31 10.17 0.71 7.78
CA PHE A 31 9.28 1.81 8.11
C PHE A 31 7.80 1.38 8.03
N LEU A 32 7.37 0.72 6.95
CA LEU A 32 5.98 0.29 6.79
C LEU A 32 5.55 -0.72 7.85
N GLU A 33 6.41 -1.68 8.19
CA GLU A 33 6.18 -2.65 9.28
C GLU A 33 6.01 -1.95 10.63
N GLN A 34 6.92 -1.02 10.97
CA GLN A 34 6.85 -0.27 12.21
C GLN A 34 5.63 0.66 12.26
N ALA A 35 5.30 1.31 11.14
CA ALA A 35 4.19 2.25 11.05
C ALA A 35 2.83 1.54 11.22
N LEU A 36 2.62 0.41 10.53
CA LEU A 36 1.37 -0.34 10.65
C LEU A 36 1.21 -0.97 12.05
N THR A 37 2.27 -1.50 12.63
CA THR A 37 2.21 -2.10 13.99
C THR A 37 2.05 -1.02 15.06
N GLY A 38 2.73 0.11 14.92
CA GLY A 38 2.58 1.26 15.80
C GLY A 38 1.17 1.88 15.76
N ALA A 39 0.46 1.77 14.64
CA ALA A 39 -0.94 2.15 14.50
C ALA A 39 -1.93 1.12 15.07
N GLY A 40 -1.46 -0.03 15.55
CA GLY A 40 -2.27 -1.10 16.14
C GLY A 40 -2.74 -2.17 15.15
N HIS A 41 -2.30 -2.14 13.91
CA HIS A 41 -2.54 -3.21 12.94
C HIS A 41 -1.57 -4.38 13.15
N ARG A 42 -1.79 -5.48 12.46
CA ARG A 42 -0.96 -6.70 12.56
C ARG A 42 -0.22 -6.93 11.26
N LEU A 43 1.08 -7.15 11.33
CA LEU A 43 1.84 -7.65 10.19
C LEU A 43 1.48 -9.12 9.98
N HIS A 44 0.84 -9.42 8.84
CA HIS A 44 0.56 -10.80 8.43
C HIS A 44 1.80 -11.44 7.82
N GLN A 45 2.41 -10.76 6.84
CA GLN A 45 3.64 -11.22 6.20
C GLN A 45 4.42 -10.05 5.61
N ARG A 46 5.75 -10.16 5.60
CA ARG A 46 6.63 -9.25 4.87
C ARG A 46 7.59 -10.04 3.97
N THR A 47 7.70 -9.62 2.73
CA THR A 47 8.51 -10.28 1.70
C THR A 47 9.25 -9.24 0.87
N ILE A 48 10.42 -9.60 0.36
CA ILE A 48 11.19 -8.82 -0.63
C ILE A 48 11.26 -9.68 -1.89
N VAL A 49 10.93 -9.08 -3.04
CA VAL A 49 11.08 -9.72 -4.35
C VAL A 49 11.85 -8.83 -5.30
N ARG A 50 12.46 -9.41 -6.30
CA ARG A 50 13.06 -8.68 -7.41
C ARG A 50 11.97 -7.94 -8.20
N ASP A 51 12.36 -6.88 -8.91
CA ASP A 51 11.45 -6.18 -9.84
C ASP A 51 11.22 -7.04 -11.09
N GLU A 52 10.41 -8.07 -10.91
CA GLU A 52 9.96 -9.00 -11.94
C GLU A 52 8.45 -9.23 -11.84
N VAL A 53 7.75 -8.99 -12.93
CA VAL A 53 6.28 -8.99 -12.98
C VAL A 53 5.67 -10.25 -12.37
N TYR A 54 6.17 -11.42 -12.73
CA TYR A 54 5.56 -12.69 -12.29
C TYR A 54 5.92 -13.05 -10.84
N LEU A 55 7.07 -12.62 -10.31
CA LEU A 55 7.39 -12.79 -8.89
C LEU A 55 6.47 -11.93 -8.02
N MET A 56 6.24 -10.67 -8.41
CA MET A 56 5.28 -9.80 -7.72
C MET A 56 3.87 -10.39 -7.77
N ARG A 57 3.42 -10.81 -8.96
CA ARG A 57 2.08 -11.41 -9.12
C ARG A 57 1.91 -12.67 -8.26
N ALA A 58 2.90 -13.55 -8.21
CA ALA A 58 2.82 -14.78 -7.42
C ALA A 58 2.56 -14.47 -5.93
N VAL A 59 3.36 -13.56 -5.35
CA VAL A 59 3.22 -13.18 -3.94
C VAL A 59 1.90 -12.46 -3.68
N VAL A 60 1.59 -11.44 -4.49
CA VAL A 60 0.40 -10.61 -4.29
C VAL A 60 -0.89 -11.40 -4.53
N SER A 61 -0.94 -12.28 -5.54
CA SER A 61 -2.12 -13.14 -5.77
C SER A 61 -2.38 -14.09 -4.61
N ALA A 62 -1.32 -14.65 -4.01
CA ALA A 62 -1.47 -15.50 -2.82
C ALA A 62 -2.07 -14.71 -1.64
N TRP A 63 -1.63 -13.48 -1.41
CA TRP A 63 -2.20 -12.62 -0.36
C TRP A 63 -3.62 -12.13 -0.68
N ILE A 64 -3.92 -11.87 -1.95
CA ILE A 64 -5.29 -11.54 -2.40
C ILE A 64 -6.25 -12.71 -2.13
N ALA A 65 -5.78 -13.94 -2.29
CA ALA A 65 -6.58 -15.15 -2.04
C ALA A 65 -6.72 -15.47 -0.54
N ALA A 66 -5.82 -15.01 0.32
CA ALA A 66 -5.84 -15.30 1.75
C ALA A 66 -7.04 -14.62 2.45
N ALA A 67 -7.82 -15.40 3.20
CA ALA A 67 -9.07 -14.92 3.81
C ALA A 67 -8.84 -13.92 4.95
N ASP A 68 -7.71 -14.03 5.65
CA ASP A 68 -7.38 -13.23 6.83
C ASP A 68 -6.59 -11.95 6.52
N VAL A 69 -6.12 -11.75 5.29
CA VAL A 69 -5.47 -10.51 4.83
C VAL A 69 -6.52 -9.44 4.56
N ALA A 70 -6.26 -8.21 5.00
CA ALA A 70 -7.14 -7.07 4.78
C ALA A 70 -6.52 -6.02 3.82
N GLY A 71 -5.21 -5.93 3.76
CA GLY A 71 -4.53 -4.99 2.89
C GLY A 71 -3.09 -5.36 2.62
N ILE A 72 -2.55 -4.80 1.54
CA ILE A 72 -1.22 -5.05 1.01
C ILE A 72 -0.55 -3.72 0.74
N LEU A 73 0.60 -3.50 1.36
CA LEU A 73 1.46 -2.33 1.15
C LEU A 73 2.65 -2.78 0.31
N ILE A 74 2.80 -2.21 -0.89
CA ILE A 74 3.89 -2.53 -1.81
C ILE A 74 4.76 -1.28 -1.96
N THR A 75 6.07 -1.42 -1.79
CA THR A 75 7.03 -0.33 -1.97
C THR A 75 8.11 -0.72 -2.98
N GLY A 76 8.40 0.19 -3.91
CA GLY A 76 9.38 0.02 -4.99
C GLY A 76 8.78 -0.27 -6.36
N GLY A 77 9.57 -0.13 -7.40
CA GLY A 77 9.22 -0.42 -8.79
C GLY A 77 8.11 0.45 -9.39
N THR A 78 7.89 1.68 -8.88
CA THR A 78 6.85 2.60 -9.38
C THR A 78 7.40 3.78 -10.19
N GLY A 79 8.69 3.78 -10.51
CA GLY A 79 9.31 4.80 -11.33
C GLY A 79 9.13 4.57 -12.84
N PHE A 80 10.00 5.19 -13.65
CA PHE A 80 9.94 5.19 -15.12
C PHE A 80 11.08 4.41 -15.79
N THR A 81 11.96 3.77 -15.02
CA THR A 81 13.03 2.97 -15.63
C THR A 81 12.50 1.66 -16.17
N GLY A 82 13.27 0.99 -17.03
CA GLY A 82 12.87 -0.31 -17.58
C GLY A 82 12.75 -1.44 -16.55
N ARG A 83 13.26 -1.22 -15.33
CA ARG A 83 13.14 -2.16 -14.21
C ARG A 83 11.97 -1.81 -13.26
N ASP A 84 11.34 -0.67 -13.44
CA ASP A 84 10.17 -0.28 -12.64
C ASP A 84 8.90 -0.92 -13.25
N SER A 85 8.49 -2.07 -12.75
CA SER A 85 7.37 -2.84 -13.33
C SER A 85 6.20 -3.11 -12.36
N THR A 86 6.20 -2.49 -11.17
CA THR A 86 5.12 -2.66 -10.19
C THR A 86 3.73 -2.30 -10.74
N PRO A 87 3.52 -1.19 -11.48
CA PRO A 87 2.20 -0.90 -12.05
C PRO A 87 1.74 -1.96 -13.05
N GLU A 88 2.64 -2.43 -13.91
CA GLU A 88 2.38 -3.48 -14.92
C GLU A 88 2.09 -4.85 -14.28
N ALA A 89 2.71 -5.12 -13.14
CA ALA A 89 2.47 -6.36 -12.40
C ALA A 89 1.13 -6.36 -11.66
N ILE A 90 0.81 -5.26 -10.98
CA ILE A 90 -0.24 -5.24 -9.95
C ILE A 90 -1.58 -4.72 -10.47
N ARG A 91 -1.61 -3.70 -11.38
CA ARG A 91 -2.88 -3.19 -11.92
C ARG A 91 -3.80 -4.27 -12.48
N PRO A 92 -3.30 -5.27 -13.24
CA PRO A 92 -4.15 -6.35 -13.76
C PRO A 92 -4.77 -7.26 -12.69
N LEU A 93 -4.31 -7.19 -11.44
CA LEU A 93 -4.86 -7.94 -10.31
C LEU A 93 -5.97 -7.17 -9.57
N LEU A 94 -6.16 -5.88 -9.87
CA LEU A 94 -7.15 -5.05 -9.20
C LEU A 94 -8.54 -5.23 -9.83
N ASP A 95 -9.55 -5.38 -8.99
CA ASP A 95 -10.97 -5.34 -9.38
C ASP A 95 -11.43 -3.91 -9.62
N LYS A 96 -10.91 -2.96 -8.81
CA LYS A 96 -11.20 -1.53 -8.90
C LYS A 96 -9.95 -0.73 -8.59
N GLU A 97 -9.65 0.28 -9.42
CA GLU A 97 -8.62 1.27 -9.11
C GLU A 97 -9.17 2.36 -8.17
N MET A 98 -8.27 2.97 -7.40
CA MET A 98 -8.52 4.12 -6.54
C MET A 98 -7.69 5.31 -7.06
N PRO A 99 -8.14 6.01 -8.12
CA PRO A 99 -7.35 7.09 -8.75
C PRO A 99 -6.98 8.20 -7.78
N GLY A 100 -7.90 8.57 -6.88
CA GLY A 100 -7.70 9.62 -5.89
C GLY A 100 -6.50 9.41 -4.98
N PHE A 101 -6.10 8.15 -4.72
CA PHE A 101 -4.87 7.90 -3.95
C PHE A 101 -3.63 8.42 -4.68
N GLY A 102 -3.44 8.04 -5.93
CA GLY A 102 -2.29 8.47 -6.72
C GLY A 102 -2.28 9.98 -6.98
N GLU A 103 -3.45 10.59 -7.17
CA GLU A 103 -3.62 12.04 -7.33
C GLU A 103 -3.16 12.77 -6.07
N MET A 104 -3.71 12.43 -4.91
CA MET A 104 -3.37 13.05 -3.64
C MET A 104 -1.92 12.78 -3.23
N PHE A 105 -1.42 11.58 -3.46
CA PHE A 105 -0.01 11.27 -3.19
C PHE A 105 0.94 12.18 -3.98
N ARG A 106 0.69 12.39 -5.27
CA ARG A 106 1.51 13.28 -6.10
C ARG A 106 1.40 14.75 -5.69
N VAL A 107 0.22 15.23 -5.26
CA VAL A 107 0.06 16.60 -4.72
C VAL A 107 0.93 16.77 -3.47
N LEU A 108 0.85 15.84 -2.51
CA LEU A 108 1.66 15.89 -1.28
C LEU A 108 3.17 15.77 -1.58
N SER A 109 3.55 14.88 -2.49
CA SER A 109 4.95 14.72 -2.90
C SER A 109 5.49 15.96 -3.60
N PHE A 110 4.64 16.72 -4.32
CA PHE A 110 5.07 17.96 -4.96
C PHE A 110 5.57 19.00 -3.96
N GLU A 111 4.96 19.06 -2.78
CA GLU A 111 5.41 19.94 -1.70
C GLU A 111 6.81 19.58 -1.18
N GLU A 112 7.20 18.30 -1.26
CA GLU A 112 8.46 17.79 -0.74
C GLU A 112 9.59 17.77 -1.80
N ILE A 113 9.27 17.31 -3.03
CA ILE A 113 10.25 17.02 -4.09
C ILE A 113 10.00 17.77 -5.40
N GLY A 114 9.05 18.70 -5.41
CA GLY A 114 8.72 19.51 -6.59
C GLY A 114 8.32 18.66 -7.80
N THR A 115 8.78 19.04 -8.98
CA THR A 115 8.43 18.39 -10.25
C THR A 115 8.91 16.92 -10.37
N SER A 116 9.81 16.45 -9.51
CA SER A 116 10.21 15.03 -9.50
C SER A 116 9.04 14.09 -9.22
N THR A 117 7.98 14.59 -8.58
CA THR A 117 6.75 13.80 -8.35
C THR A 117 6.08 13.32 -9.64
N LEU A 118 6.30 14.00 -10.78
CA LEU A 118 5.76 13.59 -12.10
C LEU A 118 6.23 12.19 -12.52
N GLN A 119 7.37 11.73 -12.00
CA GLN A 119 7.90 10.40 -12.28
C GLN A 119 7.27 9.32 -11.42
N SER A 120 6.47 9.67 -10.41
CA SER A 120 5.81 8.70 -9.54
C SER A 120 4.57 8.10 -10.19
N ARG A 121 4.56 6.79 -10.38
CA ARG A 121 3.41 6.01 -10.81
C ARG A 121 2.72 5.32 -9.63
N ALA A 122 2.79 5.92 -8.43
CA ALA A 122 2.08 5.43 -7.25
C ALA A 122 0.57 5.35 -7.51
N PHE A 123 -0.06 4.27 -7.05
CA PHE A 123 -1.49 4.01 -7.22
C PHE A 123 -2.01 3.11 -6.11
N ALA A 124 -3.33 3.00 -6.01
CA ALA A 124 -3.99 2.06 -5.12
C ALA A 124 -5.25 1.50 -5.76
N GLY A 125 -5.77 0.44 -5.17
CA GLY A 125 -7.02 -0.17 -5.60
C GLY A 125 -7.50 -1.25 -4.65
N LEU A 126 -8.49 -1.99 -5.13
CA LEU A 126 -9.14 -3.08 -4.43
C LEU A 126 -8.96 -4.37 -5.24
N ALA A 127 -8.63 -5.46 -4.58
CA ALA A 127 -8.59 -6.80 -5.15
C ALA A 127 -9.17 -7.82 -4.16
N ASN A 128 -10.24 -8.51 -4.53
CA ASN A 128 -10.91 -9.51 -3.68
C ASN A 128 -11.07 -9.05 -2.22
N ASP A 129 -11.67 -7.86 -2.00
CA ASP A 129 -11.87 -7.18 -0.71
C ASP A 129 -10.59 -6.76 0.06
N LYS A 130 -9.43 -6.81 -0.57
CA LYS A 130 -8.16 -6.32 0.00
C LYS A 130 -7.80 -4.97 -0.59
N PHE A 131 -7.39 -4.04 0.27
CA PHE A 131 -6.83 -2.77 -0.18
C PHE A 131 -5.37 -2.97 -0.61
N VAL A 132 -5.03 -2.53 -1.79
CA VAL A 132 -3.66 -2.63 -2.33
C VAL A 132 -3.14 -1.23 -2.58
N PHE A 133 -2.00 -0.90 -1.96
CA PHE A 133 -1.31 0.38 -2.11
C PHE A 133 0.07 0.15 -2.68
N CYS A 134 0.39 0.79 -3.80
CA CYS A 134 1.68 0.71 -4.46
C CYS A 134 2.40 2.06 -4.35
N LEU A 135 3.52 2.07 -3.65
CA LEU A 135 4.26 3.24 -3.20
C LEU A 135 5.66 3.27 -3.84
N PRO A 136 6.27 4.46 -3.99
CA PRO A 136 7.68 4.54 -4.37
C PRO A 136 8.60 3.84 -3.36
N GLY A 137 9.80 3.48 -3.81
CA GLY A 137 10.76 2.71 -3.02
C GLY A 137 11.53 3.52 -1.95
N SER A 138 11.32 4.84 -1.85
CA SER A 138 11.98 5.66 -0.83
C SER A 138 11.23 5.63 0.50
N THR A 139 11.97 5.63 1.61
CA THR A 139 11.38 5.65 2.96
C THR A 139 10.56 6.94 3.19
N SER A 140 11.00 8.09 2.65
CA SER A 140 10.24 9.34 2.75
C SER A 140 8.88 9.25 2.04
N ALA A 141 8.85 8.69 0.83
CA ALA A 141 7.59 8.50 0.10
C ALA A 141 6.63 7.54 0.83
N CYS A 142 7.15 6.45 1.41
CA CYS A 142 6.36 5.56 2.25
C CYS A 142 5.80 6.28 3.49
N ARG A 143 6.60 7.15 4.11
CA ARG A 143 6.17 7.98 5.25
C ARG A 143 5.03 8.93 4.85
N THR A 144 5.21 9.69 3.77
CA THR A 144 4.20 10.62 3.27
C THR A 144 2.89 9.89 2.94
N ALA A 145 2.97 8.75 2.23
CA ALA A 145 1.80 7.95 1.90
C ALA A 145 1.08 7.42 3.16
N TRP A 146 1.84 6.87 4.11
CA TRP A 146 1.27 6.30 5.32
C TRP A 146 0.65 7.38 6.21
N GLU A 147 1.43 8.37 6.61
CA GLU A 147 1.02 9.36 7.61
C GLU A 147 -0.07 10.31 7.09
N LYS A 148 -0.04 10.64 5.81
CA LYS A 148 -0.98 11.62 5.23
C LYS A 148 -2.23 11.01 4.59
N LEU A 149 -2.17 9.75 4.15
CA LEU A 149 -3.26 9.13 3.39
C LEU A 149 -3.72 7.80 3.98
N ILE A 150 -2.82 6.81 4.14
CA ILE A 150 -3.22 5.42 4.37
C ILE A 150 -3.70 5.20 5.80
N GLN A 151 -2.97 5.68 6.79
CA GLN A 151 -3.27 5.44 8.20
C GLN A 151 -4.71 5.86 8.57
N ALA A 152 -5.11 7.06 8.15
CA ALA A 152 -6.46 7.57 8.41
C ALA A 152 -7.54 6.72 7.70
N GLN A 153 -7.26 6.21 6.51
CA GLN A 153 -8.19 5.39 5.73
C GLN A 153 -8.33 3.96 6.27
N LEU A 154 -7.31 3.45 6.96
CA LEU A 154 -7.34 2.13 7.59
C LEU A 154 -7.83 2.17 9.05
N ASP A 155 -8.08 3.34 9.61
CA ASP A 155 -8.65 3.53 10.94
C ASP A 155 -10.16 3.73 10.88
N ALA A 156 -10.93 2.77 11.38
CA ALA A 156 -12.39 2.80 11.40
C ALA A 156 -12.98 4.00 12.16
N ARG A 157 -12.20 4.68 13.00
CA ARG A 157 -12.59 5.87 13.77
C ARG A 157 -12.52 7.17 12.95
N THR A 158 -11.80 7.19 11.83
CA THR A 158 -11.63 8.38 10.99
C THR A 158 -12.96 8.84 10.39
N ARG A 159 -13.22 10.14 10.44
CA ARG A 159 -14.43 10.78 9.92
C ARG A 159 -14.10 11.73 8.75
N PRO A 160 -15.02 11.98 7.79
CA PRO A 160 -16.42 11.49 7.75
C PRO A 160 -16.56 10.04 7.27
N CYS A 161 -15.59 9.49 6.51
CA CYS A 161 -15.57 8.13 6.00
C CYS A 161 -14.14 7.59 5.92
N ASN A 162 -14.00 6.28 5.86
CA ASN A 162 -12.72 5.60 5.74
C ASN A 162 -12.89 4.24 5.05
N LEU A 163 -11.80 3.67 4.54
CA LEU A 163 -11.82 2.37 3.85
C LEU A 163 -12.12 1.21 4.79
N ALA A 164 -11.64 1.28 6.04
CA ALA A 164 -11.86 0.21 7.03
C ALA A 164 -13.37 -0.08 7.22
N ASN A 165 -14.20 0.98 7.28
CA ASN A 165 -15.65 0.86 7.43
C ASN A 165 -16.36 0.41 6.14
N LEU A 166 -15.75 0.55 4.97
CA LEU A 166 -16.29 0.03 3.71
C LEU A 166 -16.10 -1.48 3.56
N ARG A 167 -15.10 -2.04 4.25
CA ARG A 167 -14.66 -3.42 4.06
C ARG A 167 -15.78 -4.46 4.15
N PRO A 168 -16.71 -4.43 5.14
CA PRO A 168 -17.83 -5.37 5.21
C PRO A 168 -18.73 -5.37 3.96
N ARG A 169 -18.77 -4.24 3.24
CA ARG A 169 -19.62 -4.01 2.06
C ARG A 169 -18.92 -4.28 0.72
N LEU A 170 -17.64 -4.64 0.74
CA LEU A 170 -16.88 -4.84 -0.52
C LEU A 170 -17.29 -6.12 -1.27
N ARG A 171 -18.01 -7.02 -0.63
CA ARG A 171 -18.51 -8.28 -1.21
C ARG A 171 -20.01 -8.27 -1.51
N GLU A 172 -20.68 -7.14 -1.33
CA GLU A 172 -22.11 -6.96 -1.63
C GLU A 172 -22.40 -6.86 -3.13
#